data_019da3d16a1a300da2b3136a6146c5e1
#
_entry.id   019da3d16a1a300da2b3136a6146c5e1
#
_cell.length_a   1.000
_cell.length_b   1.000
_cell.length_c   1.000
_cell.angle_alpha   90.00
_cell.angle_beta   90.00
_cell.angle_gamma   90.00
#
_symmetry.space_group_name_H-M   'P 1'
#
loop_
_entity.id
_entity.type
_entity.pdbx_description
1 polymer ?
#
loop_
_entity_poly.entity_id
_entity_poly.type
_entity_poly.pdbx_seq_one_letter_code
_entity_poly.pdbx_strand_id
1 'polypeptide(L)'
;MDKREKVITKTVLIPDDIEAIKKLWFDYLVWGNNKMQELYGVHPHNPKEAVEQDVQEINKFQPPYGQIVLSIYEGKVCGLGSLKKINPEIGEIKRMFVDPTFRRIGAGQAILEGLLAEARKVGYKKVRLDSPKFMEAAHSLYRSFGFREIEAYPEMEIPTEFKDYLLFMELDLSYDNV
;
A
#
# COMPACT_ATOMS: atom_id res chain seq x y z
N MET A 1 -4.60 28.44 -1.08
CA MET A 1 -3.49 27.47 -1.24
C MET A 1 -4.07 26.07 -1.17
N ASP A 2 -3.92 25.30 -2.22
CA ASP A 2 -4.49 23.94 -2.30
C ASP A 2 -3.84 23.08 -1.20
N LYS A 3 -4.64 22.30 -0.46
CA LYS A 3 -4.13 21.38 0.59
C LYS A 3 -3.19 20.33 0.01
N ARG A 4 -3.30 20.01 -1.29
CA ARG A 4 -2.43 19.05 -1.99
C ARG A 4 -0.98 19.55 -2.09
N GLU A 5 -0.77 20.86 -2.24
CA GLU A 5 0.57 21.47 -2.32
C GLU A 5 1.35 21.37 -0.99
N LYS A 6 0.65 21.04 0.11
CA LYS A 6 1.27 20.86 1.45
C LYS A 6 1.61 19.41 1.78
N VAL A 7 1.19 18.45 0.95
CA VAL A 7 1.55 17.04 1.13
C VAL A 7 2.89 16.79 0.47
N ILE A 8 3.84 16.33 1.26
CA ILE A 8 5.14 15.85 0.76
C ILE A 8 5.28 14.35 1.00
N THR A 9 6.09 13.69 0.20
CA THR A 9 6.45 12.29 0.40
C THR A 9 7.90 12.14 0.81
N LYS A 10 8.17 11.10 1.57
CA LYS A 10 9.50 10.71 2.03
C LYS A 10 9.68 9.21 1.87
N THR A 11 10.78 8.79 1.26
CA THR A 11 11.23 7.40 1.34
C THR A 11 11.76 7.10 2.74
N VAL A 12 11.46 5.90 3.22
CA VAL A 12 11.80 5.50 4.60
C VAL A 12 13.28 5.25 4.76
N LEU A 13 13.80 5.67 5.91
CA LEU A 13 15.11 5.31 6.43
C LEU A 13 14.93 4.50 7.72
N ILE A 14 15.36 3.25 7.72
CA ILE A 14 15.38 2.41 8.92
C ILE A 14 16.74 2.63 9.63
N PRO A 15 16.75 2.80 10.97
CA PRO A 15 15.64 2.61 11.92
C PRO A 15 14.79 3.85 12.21
N ASP A 16 15.10 5.03 11.68
CA ASP A 16 14.54 6.32 12.12
C ASP A 16 13.00 6.39 12.00
N ASP A 17 12.44 5.79 10.97
CA ASP A 17 11.00 5.86 10.68
C ASP A 17 10.19 4.66 11.24
N ILE A 18 10.83 3.72 11.93
CA ILE A 18 10.20 2.42 12.27
C ILE A 18 8.96 2.56 13.15
N GLU A 19 8.94 3.49 14.09
CA GLU A 19 7.79 3.66 14.99
C GLU A 19 6.57 4.25 14.26
N ALA A 20 6.79 5.16 13.30
CA ALA A 20 5.72 5.70 12.45
C ALA A 20 5.13 4.60 11.56
N ILE A 21 5.97 3.73 11.01
CA ILE A 21 5.55 2.58 10.18
C ILE A 21 4.72 1.61 11.00
N LYS A 22 5.20 1.17 12.16
CA LYS A 22 4.48 0.24 13.07
C LYS A 22 3.10 0.78 13.42
N LYS A 23 3.04 2.06 13.80
CA LYS A 23 1.77 2.72 14.15
C LYS A 23 0.79 2.68 12.99
N LEU A 24 1.19 3.12 11.80
CA LEU A 24 0.31 3.18 10.64
C LEU A 24 -0.10 1.80 10.13
N TRP A 25 0.80 0.81 10.16
CA TRP A 25 0.45 -0.59 9.84
C TRP A 25 -0.56 -1.16 10.83
N PHE A 26 -0.37 -0.89 12.13
CA PHE A 26 -1.32 -1.32 13.15
C PHE A 26 -2.69 -0.67 12.97
N ASP A 27 -2.74 0.65 12.79
CA ASP A 27 -3.98 1.41 12.56
C ASP A 27 -4.72 0.90 11.32
N TYR A 28 -3.99 0.61 10.22
CA TYR A 28 -4.53 0.01 9.01
C TYR A 28 -5.17 -1.36 9.25
N LEU A 29 -4.46 -2.25 9.95
CA LEU A 29 -4.93 -3.61 10.19
C LEU A 29 -6.12 -3.64 11.15
N VAL A 30 -6.11 -2.80 12.19
CA VAL A 30 -7.26 -2.64 13.11
C VAL A 30 -8.46 -2.11 12.35
N TRP A 31 -8.29 -1.04 11.57
CA TRP A 31 -9.38 -0.48 10.78
C TRP A 31 -9.93 -1.48 9.76
N GLY A 32 -9.04 -2.19 9.05
CA GLY A 32 -9.42 -3.21 8.07
C GLY A 32 -10.18 -4.37 8.69
N ASN A 33 -9.68 -4.93 9.80
CA ASN A 33 -10.36 -6.01 10.52
C ASN A 33 -11.74 -5.60 11.02
N ASN A 34 -11.87 -4.39 11.59
CA ASN A 34 -13.16 -3.90 12.07
C ASN A 34 -14.18 -3.82 10.92
N LYS A 35 -13.74 -3.36 9.74
CA LYS A 35 -14.60 -3.32 8.56
C LYS A 35 -14.93 -4.71 8.01
N MET A 36 -13.97 -5.62 7.99
CA MET A 36 -14.20 -7.01 7.58
C MET A 36 -15.18 -7.72 8.52
N GLN A 37 -15.05 -7.50 9.84
CA GLN A 37 -16.01 -8.02 10.81
C GLN A 37 -17.41 -7.41 10.63
N GLU A 38 -17.51 -6.09 10.47
CA GLU A 38 -18.78 -5.38 10.28
C GLU A 38 -19.52 -5.87 9.03
N LEU A 39 -18.83 -6.03 7.91
CA LEU A 39 -19.43 -6.30 6.60
C LEU A 39 -19.57 -7.80 6.29
N TYR A 40 -18.64 -8.62 6.77
CA TYR A 40 -18.53 -10.03 6.36
C TYR A 40 -18.46 -11.02 7.52
N GLY A 41 -18.38 -10.53 8.77
CA GLY A 41 -18.30 -11.39 9.95
C GLY A 41 -16.96 -12.11 10.13
N VAL A 42 -15.88 -11.63 9.51
CA VAL A 42 -14.56 -12.28 9.51
C VAL A 42 -13.45 -11.39 10.07
N HIS A 43 -12.42 -12.02 10.65
CA HIS A 43 -11.21 -11.39 11.15
C HIS A 43 -9.97 -11.99 10.46
N PRO A 44 -9.48 -11.39 9.36
CA PRO A 44 -8.39 -11.97 8.57
C PRO A 44 -7.04 -12.01 9.29
N HIS A 45 -6.81 -11.10 10.22
CA HIS A 45 -5.50 -10.90 10.87
C HIS A 45 -5.63 -10.67 12.38
N ASN A 46 -4.60 -11.11 13.13
CA ASN A 46 -4.27 -10.48 14.41
C ASN A 46 -3.38 -9.26 14.12
N PRO A 47 -3.85 -8.02 14.34
CA PRO A 47 -3.09 -6.83 13.93
C PRO A 47 -1.69 -6.74 14.56
N LYS A 48 -1.56 -7.13 15.83
CA LYS A 48 -0.29 -7.09 16.55
C LYS A 48 0.71 -8.07 15.96
N GLU A 49 0.30 -9.33 15.80
CA GLU A 49 1.16 -10.38 15.23
C GLU A 49 1.55 -10.07 13.79
N ALA A 50 0.61 -9.55 12.99
CA ALA A 50 0.88 -9.18 11.61
C ALA A 50 1.90 -8.03 11.50
N VAL A 51 1.81 -7.01 12.36
CA VAL A 51 2.81 -5.93 12.40
C VAL A 51 4.17 -6.46 12.86
N GLU A 52 4.23 -7.31 13.88
CA GLU A 52 5.47 -7.92 14.35
C GLU A 52 6.15 -8.73 13.25
N GLN A 53 5.38 -9.52 12.49
CA GLN A 53 5.90 -10.27 11.34
C GLN A 53 6.40 -9.34 10.23
N ASP A 54 5.62 -8.32 9.82
CA ASP A 54 6.04 -7.37 8.80
C ASP A 54 7.33 -6.63 9.19
N VAL A 55 7.51 -6.32 10.48
CA VAL A 55 8.75 -5.70 11.01
C VAL A 55 9.93 -6.67 10.96
N GLN A 56 9.73 -7.94 11.30
CA GLN A 56 10.77 -8.96 11.17
C GLN A 56 11.22 -9.16 9.72
N GLU A 57 10.28 -9.02 8.79
CA GLU A 57 10.51 -9.15 7.35
C GLU A 57 10.70 -7.81 6.62
N ILE A 58 10.97 -6.71 7.34
CA ILE A 58 10.98 -5.36 6.79
C ILE A 58 11.93 -5.17 5.59
N ASN A 59 12.95 -5.99 5.51
CA ASN A 59 13.91 -5.97 4.40
C ASN A 59 13.26 -6.22 3.04
N LYS A 60 12.10 -6.93 2.99
CA LYS A 60 11.35 -7.12 1.74
C LYS A 60 10.81 -5.81 1.16
N PHE A 61 10.66 -4.79 2.01
CA PHE A 61 10.20 -3.44 1.65
C PHE A 61 11.34 -2.42 1.58
N GLN A 62 12.59 -2.86 1.45
CA GLN A 62 13.75 -1.98 1.38
C GLN A 62 14.47 -2.12 0.03
N PRO A 63 15.26 -1.10 -0.37
CA PRO A 63 16.13 -1.20 -1.54
C PRO A 63 17.01 -2.48 -1.49
N PRO A 64 17.37 -3.08 -2.66
CA PRO A 64 17.16 -2.53 -4.01
C PRO A 64 15.81 -2.88 -4.66
N TYR A 65 14.96 -3.70 -4.04
CA TYR A 65 13.77 -4.26 -4.68
C TYR A 65 12.44 -3.78 -4.10
N GLY A 66 12.49 -3.08 -2.99
CA GLY A 66 11.32 -2.55 -2.32
C GLY A 66 11.55 -1.14 -1.82
N GLN A 67 10.47 -0.49 -1.37
CA GLN A 67 10.52 0.81 -0.72
C GLN A 67 9.26 1.06 0.07
N ILE A 68 9.38 1.73 1.21
CA ILE A 68 8.25 2.31 1.93
C ILE A 68 8.25 3.82 1.68
N VAL A 69 7.09 4.35 1.31
CA VAL A 69 6.87 5.78 1.10
C VAL A 69 5.92 6.29 2.18
N LEU A 70 6.33 7.30 2.92
CA LEU A 70 5.50 8.04 3.87
C LEU A 70 4.94 9.29 3.20
N SER A 71 3.71 9.66 3.53
CA SER A 71 3.18 11.00 3.28
C SER A 71 3.19 11.83 4.56
N ILE A 72 3.54 13.10 4.42
CA ILE A 72 3.68 14.06 5.50
C ILE A 72 2.85 15.29 5.17
N TYR A 73 2.03 15.72 6.11
CA TYR A 73 1.22 16.93 6.00
C TYR A 73 1.46 17.81 7.24
N GLU A 74 1.90 19.05 7.01
CA GLU A 74 2.23 20.01 8.10
C GLU A 74 3.14 19.40 9.18
N GLY A 75 4.19 18.67 8.74
CA GLY A 75 5.19 18.04 9.60
C GLY A 75 4.74 16.74 10.29
N LYS A 76 3.52 16.27 10.05
CA LYS A 76 3.00 15.03 10.64
C LYS A 76 2.93 13.92 9.58
N VAL A 77 3.43 12.74 9.92
CA VAL A 77 3.25 11.55 9.10
C VAL A 77 1.76 11.19 9.11
N CYS A 78 1.14 11.13 7.93
CA CYS A 78 -0.30 10.96 7.78
C CYS A 78 -0.69 9.72 6.94
N GLY A 79 0.26 9.02 6.37
CA GLY A 79 0.00 7.80 5.62
C GLY A 79 1.28 7.14 5.13
N LEU A 80 1.15 5.93 4.63
CA LEU A 80 2.23 5.16 4.03
C LEU A 80 1.72 4.21 2.95
N GLY A 81 2.66 3.71 2.17
CA GLY A 81 2.49 2.55 1.31
C GLY A 81 3.83 1.85 1.14
N SER A 82 3.79 0.57 0.84
CA SER A 82 4.97 -0.29 0.74
C SER A 82 5.01 -0.97 -0.61
N LEU A 83 6.19 -1.02 -1.22
CA LEU A 83 6.49 -1.77 -2.44
C LEU A 83 7.41 -2.93 -2.07
N LYS A 84 7.11 -4.13 -2.54
CA LYS A 84 7.98 -5.30 -2.45
C LYS A 84 8.09 -6.02 -3.79
N LYS A 85 9.08 -6.88 -3.92
CA LYS A 85 9.27 -7.75 -5.08
C LYS A 85 8.33 -8.95 -5.01
N ILE A 86 7.66 -9.26 -6.12
CA ILE A 86 7.11 -10.59 -6.40
C ILE A 86 8.16 -11.41 -7.16
N ASN A 87 8.60 -10.90 -8.31
CA ASN A 87 9.63 -11.49 -9.14
C ASN A 87 10.44 -10.39 -9.86
N PRO A 88 11.43 -10.69 -10.71
CA PRO A 88 12.25 -9.65 -11.37
C PRO A 88 11.48 -8.62 -12.20
N GLU A 89 10.28 -8.95 -12.67
CA GLU A 89 9.49 -8.09 -13.54
C GLU A 89 8.27 -7.47 -12.83
N ILE A 90 7.89 -7.98 -11.65
CA ILE A 90 6.64 -7.61 -10.97
C ILE A 90 6.90 -7.17 -9.54
N GLY A 91 6.50 -5.94 -9.23
CA GLY A 91 6.40 -5.44 -7.85
C GLY A 91 4.98 -5.56 -7.30
N GLU A 92 4.82 -5.49 -5.98
CA GLU A 92 3.53 -5.51 -5.31
C GLU A 92 3.43 -4.37 -4.30
N ILE A 93 2.33 -3.62 -4.38
CA ILE A 93 1.99 -2.61 -3.38
C ILE A 93 1.23 -3.28 -2.24
N LYS A 94 1.71 -3.06 -1.03
CA LYS A 94 1.12 -3.56 0.21
C LYS A 94 0.95 -2.44 1.23
N ARG A 95 0.01 -2.65 2.16
CA ARG A 95 -0.15 -1.79 3.34
C ARG A 95 -0.32 -0.30 3.01
N MET A 96 -0.98 0.02 1.89
CA MET A 96 -1.24 1.42 1.55
C MET A 96 -2.41 1.95 2.39
N PHE A 97 -2.13 2.98 3.21
CA PHE A 97 -3.08 3.53 4.16
C PHE A 97 -2.85 5.02 4.38
N VAL A 98 -3.93 5.76 4.51
CA VAL A 98 -3.93 7.16 4.97
C VAL A 98 -4.83 7.25 6.20
N ASP A 99 -4.30 7.82 7.27
CA ASP A 99 -5.06 8.07 8.50
C ASP A 99 -6.36 8.81 8.13
N PRO A 100 -7.52 8.34 8.61
CA PRO A 100 -8.82 8.92 8.27
C PRO A 100 -8.91 10.44 8.45
N THR A 101 -8.20 11.00 9.43
CA THR A 101 -8.19 12.44 9.71
C THR A 101 -7.50 13.27 8.62
N PHE A 102 -6.64 12.63 7.79
CA PHE A 102 -5.89 13.25 6.69
C PHE A 102 -6.36 12.81 5.30
N ARG A 103 -7.55 12.25 5.19
CA ARG A 103 -8.11 11.89 3.88
C ARG A 103 -8.54 13.13 3.10
N ARG A 104 -8.64 12.98 1.75
CA ARG A 104 -9.07 14.03 0.80
C ARG A 104 -8.14 15.25 0.70
N ILE A 105 -6.89 15.12 1.15
CA ILE A 105 -5.84 16.14 0.99
C ILE A 105 -4.80 15.76 -0.09
N GLY A 106 -5.01 14.65 -0.82
CA GLY A 106 -4.06 14.17 -1.83
C GLY A 106 -3.00 13.19 -1.31
N ALA A 107 -2.98 12.86 -0.01
CA ALA A 107 -1.96 12.00 0.59
C ALA A 107 -1.87 10.61 -0.06
N GLY A 108 -3.00 9.96 -0.33
CA GLY A 108 -3.04 8.66 -1.01
C GLY A 108 -2.49 8.73 -2.44
N GLN A 109 -2.82 9.78 -3.18
CA GLN A 109 -2.27 10.01 -4.52
C GLN A 109 -0.75 10.18 -4.46
N ALA A 110 -0.24 11.01 -3.57
CA ALA A 110 1.20 11.26 -3.42
C ALA A 110 1.97 9.97 -3.05
N ILE A 111 1.41 9.13 -2.16
CA ILE A 111 1.99 7.82 -1.83
C ILE A 111 2.06 6.93 -3.08
N LEU A 112 0.96 6.81 -3.82
CA LEU A 112 0.90 5.95 -5.00
C LEU A 112 1.89 6.43 -6.08
N GLU A 113 1.96 7.72 -6.35
CA GLU A 113 2.96 8.33 -7.25
C GLU A 113 4.39 7.97 -6.82
N GLY A 114 4.70 8.11 -5.52
CA GLY A 114 6.00 7.75 -4.97
C GLY A 114 6.34 6.27 -5.15
N LEU A 115 5.40 5.37 -4.85
CA LEU A 115 5.59 3.93 -5.02
C LEU A 115 5.79 3.53 -6.49
N LEU A 116 5.03 4.13 -7.41
CA LEU A 116 5.19 3.87 -8.84
C LEU A 116 6.51 4.42 -9.38
N ALA A 117 6.99 5.56 -8.87
CA ALA A 117 8.31 6.07 -9.19
C ALA A 117 9.42 5.10 -8.74
N GLU A 118 9.30 4.55 -7.52
CA GLU A 118 10.24 3.54 -7.04
C GLU A 118 10.16 2.23 -7.85
N ALA A 119 8.95 1.78 -8.21
CA ALA A 119 8.76 0.60 -9.06
C ALA A 119 9.46 0.76 -10.43
N ARG A 120 9.37 1.94 -11.05
CA ARG A 120 10.09 2.27 -12.29
C ARG A 120 11.61 2.28 -12.11
N LYS A 121 12.12 2.83 -11.00
CA LYS A 121 13.57 2.81 -10.68
C LYS A 121 14.11 1.39 -10.54
N VAL A 122 13.35 0.50 -9.92
CA VAL A 122 13.70 -0.94 -9.81
C VAL A 122 13.68 -1.62 -11.18
N GLY A 123 12.88 -1.11 -12.13
CA GLY A 123 12.72 -1.69 -13.47
C GLY A 123 11.58 -2.70 -13.57
N TYR A 124 10.62 -2.66 -12.65
CA TYR A 124 9.43 -3.49 -12.77
C TYR A 124 8.63 -3.11 -14.02
N LYS A 125 8.17 -4.13 -14.73
CA LYS A 125 7.27 -3.98 -15.88
C LYS A 125 5.81 -3.86 -15.44
N LYS A 126 5.50 -4.45 -14.29
CA LYS A 126 4.15 -4.49 -13.74
C LYS A 126 4.15 -4.24 -12.25
N VAL A 127 3.06 -3.67 -11.77
CA VAL A 127 2.79 -3.53 -10.34
C VAL A 127 1.42 -4.13 -10.04
N ARG A 128 1.35 -5.01 -9.04
CA ARG A 128 0.14 -5.63 -8.55
C ARG A 128 -0.24 -5.13 -7.18
N LEU A 129 -1.48 -5.33 -6.82
CA LEU A 129 -1.99 -5.13 -5.46
C LEU A 129 -3.22 -6.00 -5.22
N ASP A 130 -3.47 -6.30 -3.96
CA ASP A 130 -4.76 -6.78 -3.46
C ASP A 130 -5.36 -5.74 -2.50
N SER A 131 -6.69 -5.68 -2.45
CA SER A 131 -7.40 -4.70 -1.63
C SER A 131 -8.78 -5.21 -1.26
N PRO A 132 -9.24 -5.07 0.00
CA PRO A 132 -10.61 -5.41 0.38
C PRO A 132 -11.65 -4.70 -0.50
N LYS A 133 -12.68 -5.43 -0.91
CA LYS A 133 -13.73 -4.93 -1.82
C LYS A 133 -14.43 -3.67 -1.32
N PHE A 134 -14.49 -3.45 -0.01
CA PHE A 134 -15.11 -2.26 0.56
C PHE A 134 -14.28 -0.97 0.41
N MET A 135 -13.03 -1.05 -0.05
CA MET A 135 -12.14 0.11 -0.20
C MET A 135 -12.37 0.86 -1.52
N GLU A 136 -13.60 1.23 -1.83
CA GLU A 136 -13.99 1.82 -3.12
C GLU A 136 -13.21 3.09 -3.48
N ALA A 137 -12.91 3.95 -2.50
CA ALA A 137 -12.12 5.15 -2.73
C ALA A 137 -10.67 4.84 -3.16
N ALA A 138 -10.06 3.80 -2.58
CA ALA A 138 -8.74 3.33 -2.99
C ALA A 138 -8.80 2.74 -4.41
N HIS A 139 -9.82 1.92 -4.72
CA HIS A 139 -10.00 1.35 -6.06
C HIS A 139 -10.19 2.44 -7.13
N SER A 140 -10.96 3.50 -6.81
CA SER A 140 -11.13 4.64 -7.71
C SER A 140 -9.79 5.35 -7.98
N LEU A 141 -8.95 5.51 -6.95
CA LEU A 141 -7.61 6.05 -7.08
C LEU A 141 -6.74 5.14 -7.97
N TYR A 142 -6.71 3.83 -7.71
CA TYR A 142 -5.91 2.89 -8.51
C TYR A 142 -6.33 2.90 -9.98
N ARG A 143 -7.64 2.87 -10.27
CA ARG A 143 -8.15 2.97 -11.66
C ARG A 143 -7.75 4.28 -12.33
N SER A 144 -7.70 5.40 -11.60
CA SER A 144 -7.27 6.69 -12.17
C SER A 144 -5.79 6.70 -12.60
N PHE A 145 -4.98 5.78 -12.04
CA PHE A 145 -3.58 5.54 -12.42
C PHE A 145 -3.42 4.45 -13.49
N GLY A 146 -4.52 3.86 -13.98
CA GLY A 146 -4.50 2.85 -15.04
C GLY A 146 -4.47 1.40 -14.53
N PHE A 147 -4.57 1.17 -13.22
CA PHE A 147 -4.74 -0.19 -12.72
C PHE A 147 -6.03 -0.82 -13.24
N ARG A 148 -5.95 -2.08 -13.62
CA ARG A 148 -7.09 -2.89 -14.09
C ARG A 148 -7.28 -4.08 -13.18
N GLU A 149 -8.52 -4.52 -13.04
CA GLU A 149 -8.84 -5.73 -12.29
C GLU A 149 -8.28 -6.97 -12.99
N ILE A 150 -7.75 -7.88 -12.20
CA ILE A 150 -7.22 -9.18 -12.64
C ILE A 150 -7.74 -10.28 -11.73
N GLU A 151 -7.58 -11.52 -12.15
CA GLU A 151 -7.77 -12.69 -11.29
C GLU A 151 -6.72 -12.73 -10.16
N ALA A 152 -7.05 -13.41 -9.06
CA ALA A 152 -6.11 -13.65 -7.98
C ALA A 152 -4.85 -14.36 -8.49
N TYR A 153 -3.69 -13.93 -8.02
CA TYR A 153 -2.40 -14.49 -8.41
C TYR A 153 -1.85 -15.40 -7.31
N PRO A 154 -1.02 -16.40 -7.67
CA PRO A 154 -0.54 -17.41 -6.72
C PRO A 154 0.28 -16.85 -5.57
N GLU A 155 0.98 -15.72 -5.79
CA GLU A 155 1.87 -15.09 -4.82
C GLU A 155 1.13 -14.23 -3.77
N MET A 156 -0.20 -14.23 -3.77
CA MET A 156 -0.96 -13.53 -2.72
C MET A 156 -0.66 -14.10 -1.34
N GLU A 157 -0.43 -13.23 -0.37
CA GLU A 157 -0.09 -13.61 1.02
C GLU A 157 -1.34 -13.87 1.89
N ILE A 158 -2.53 -13.61 1.37
CA ILE A 158 -3.78 -13.77 2.12
C ILE A 158 -4.28 -15.21 2.00
N PRO A 159 -4.75 -15.82 3.11
CA PRO A 159 -5.33 -17.15 3.09
C PRO A 159 -6.47 -17.25 2.07
N THR A 160 -6.54 -18.39 1.36
CA THR A 160 -7.44 -18.59 0.22
C THR A 160 -8.92 -18.38 0.57
N GLU A 161 -9.31 -18.66 1.82
CA GLU A 161 -10.68 -18.45 2.32
C GLU A 161 -11.13 -16.98 2.33
N PHE A 162 -10.17 -16.03 2.31
CA PHE A 162 -10.48 -14.60 2.26
C PHE A 162 -10.44 -14.01 0.85
N LYS A 163 -10.06 -14.80 -0.15
CA LYS A 163 -9.91 -14.35 -1.53
C LYS A 163 -11.16 -13.64 -2.07
N ASP A 164 -12.34 -14.15 -1.75
CA ASP A 164 -13.61 -13.62 -2.26
C ASP A 164 -13.98 -12.24 -1.71
N TYR A 165 -13.30 -11.80 -0.66
CA TYR A 165 -13.47 -10.46 -0.08
C TYR A 165 -12.52 -9.42 -0.66
N LEU A 166 -11.63 -9.82 -1.58
CA LEU A 166 -10.59 -8.99 -2.15
C LEU A 166 -10.82 -8.69 -3.63
N LEU A 167 -10.30 -7.57 -4.05
CA LEU A 167 -10.10 -7.17 -5.43
C LEU A 167 -8.60 -7.21 -5.72
N PHE A 168 -8.23 -7.80 -6.86
CA PHE A 168 -6.85 -7.86 -7.34
C PHE A 168 -6.70 -6.95 -8.55
N MET A 169 -5.62 -6.17 -8.58
CA MET A 169 -5.40 -5.21 -9.66
C MET A 169 -3.94 -5.24 -10.12
N GLU A 170 -3.73 -4.91 -11.38
CA GLU A 170 -2.41 -4.82 -12.03
C GLU A 170 -2.31 -3.53 -12.85
N LEU A 171 -1.17 -2.88 -12.78
CA LEU A 171 -0.76 -1.80 -13.66
C LEU A 171 0.42 -2.27 -14.52
N ASP A 172 0.33 -2.09 -15.84
CA ASP A 172 1.43 -2.30 -16.76
C ASP A 172 2.22 -1.00 -16.91
N LEU A 173 3.50 -1.04 -16.54
CA LEU A 173 4.42 0.10 -16.62
C LEU A 173 5.18 0.17 -17.95
N SER A 174 5.00 -0.83 -18.84
CA SER A 174 5.75 -0.93 -20.10
C SER A 174 5.35 0.14 -21.12
N TYR A 175 4.18 0.74 -20.97
CA TYR A 175 3.61 1.72 -21.93
C TYR A 175 3.92 3.18 -21.59
N ASP A 176 4.59 3.47 -20.45
CA ASP A 176 4.90 4.84 -20.01
C ASP A 176 6.20 5.41 -20.63
N ASN A 177 6.78 4.77 -21.63
CA ASN A 177 8.01 5.20 -22.32
C ASN A 177 7.75 5.92 -23.66
N VAL A 178 6.77 6.85 -23.67
CA VAL A 178 6.60 7.77 -24.82
C VAL A 178 6.63 9.20 -24.34
#